data_f7482685fc89d6395f0f3dc9b9a7d7c2
#
_entry.id   f7482685fc89d6395f0f3dc9b9a7d7c2
#
_cell.length_a   1.000
_cell.length_b   1.000
_cell.length_c   1.000
_cell.angle_alpha   90.00
_cell.angle_beta   90.00
_cell.angle_gamma   90.00
#
_symmetry.space_group_name_H-M   'P 1'
#
loop_
_entity.id
_entity.type
_entity.pdbx_description
1 polymer ?
#
loop_
_entity_poly.entity_id
_entity_poly.type
_entity_poly.pdbx_seq_one_letter_code
_entity_poly.pdbx_strand_id
1 'polypeptide(L)'
;LINDLENEILLPNYITKEEAHSYYKNAQMYVFPSVDEGFGIPIIEAFSYCLPIICSDIPVFKEIGNDSVSYFKKGDSISLSEKIQTLINSEDLRKEFSKKGKSQLNKFSRKKFIKGFEDLIIGWNEK
;
A
#
# COMPACT_ATOMS: atom_id res chain seq x y z
N LEU A 1 21.68 -5.87 -16.52
CA LEU A 1 21.03 -5.78 -15.18
C LEU A 1 19.72 -6.60 -15.13
N ILE A 2 18.88 -6.59 -16.19
CA ILE A 2 17.65 -7.42 -16.21
C ILE A 2 18.01 -8.89 -16.41
N ASN A 3 19.00 -9.21 -17.21
CA ASN A 3 19.41 -10.60 -17.52
C ASN A 3 19.94 -11.38 -16.29
N ASP A 4 20.48 -10.70 -15.28
CA ASP A 4 20.99 -11.34 -14.07
C ASP A 4 19.89 -11.70 -13.08
N LEU A 5 18.66 -11.15 -13.23
CA LEU A 5 17.52 -11.32 -12.34
C LEU A 5 16.36 -12.13 -12.96
N GLU A 6 16.51 -12.63 -14.20
CA GLU A 6 15.41 -13.34 -14.91
C GLU A 6 14.85 -14.54 -14.13
N ASN A 7 15.66 -15.20 -13.32
CA ASN A 7 15.22 -16.33 -12.47
C ASN A 7 14.64 -15.89 -11.12
N GLU A 8 14.76 -14.63 -10.76
CA GLU A 8 14.32 -14.09 -9.46
C GLU A 8 13.08 -13.19 -9.60
N ILE A 9 12.79 -12.72 -10.83
CA ILE A 9 11.62 -11.88 -11.12
C ILE A 9 10.55 -12.70 -11.82
N LEU A 10 9.42 -12.87 -11.15
CA LEU A 10 8.23 -13.48 -11.74
C LEU A 10 7.36 -12.38 -12.39
N LEU A 11 7.11 -12.50 -13.69
CA LEU A 11 6.27 -11.59 -14.49
C LEU A 11 5.03 -12.32 -15.02
N PRO A 12 4.02 -12.59 -14.19
CA PRO A 12 2.79 -13.22 -14.65
C PRO A 12 1.98 -12.24 -15.53
N ASN A 13 1.49 -12.71 -16.69
CA ASN A 13 0.65 -11.88 -17.56
C ASN A 13 -0.72 -11.63 -16.95
N TYR A 14 -1.32 -12.65 -16.38
CA TYR A 14 -2.60 -12.62 -15.70
C TYR A 14 -2.55 -13.53 -14.48
N ILE A 15 -3.15 -13.07 -13.39
CA ILE A 15 -3.30 -13.86 -12.17
C ILE A 15 -4.77 -13.92 -11.75
N THR A 16 -5.18 -15.06 -11.23
CA THR A 16 -6.50 -15.24 -10.63
C THR A 16 -6.57 -14.52 -9.29
N LYS A 17 -7.79 -14.40 -8.74
CA LYS A 17 -7.96 -13.85 -7.38
C LYS A 17 -7.29 -14.70 -6.31
N GLU A 18 -7.31 -16.01 -6.47
CA GLU A 18 -6.68 -16.98 -5.59
C GLU A 18 -5.15 -16.84 -5.60
N GLU A 19 -4.56 -16.67 -6.78
CA GLU A 19 -3.13 -16.40 -6.93
C GLU A 19 -2.74 -15.05 -6.32
N ALA A 20 -3.50 -13.99 -6.59
CA ALA A 20 -3.28 -12.68 -5.97
C ALA A 20 -3.33 -12.76 -4.43
N HIS A 21 -4.34 -13.46 -3.89
CA HIS A 21 -4.44 -13.72 -2.45
C HIS A 21 -3.20 -14.45 -1.91
N SER A 22 -2.71 -15.46 -2.64
CA SER A 22 -1.51 -16.19 -2.27
C SER A 22 -0.27 -15.30 -2.27
N TYR A 23 -0.09 -14.44 -3.28
CA TYR A 23 1.02 -13.48 -3.31
C TYR A 23 0.97 -12.51 -2.13
N TYR A 24 -0.16 -11.86 -1.86
CA TYR A 24 -0.31 -10.97 -0.72
C TYR A 24 -0.03 -11.67 0.61
N LYS A 25 -0.54 -12.90 0.80
CA LYS A 25 -0.38 -13.66 2.04
C LYS A 25 1.07 -14.05 2.34
N ASN A 26 1.87 -14.31 1.31
CA ASN A 26 3.24 -14.82 1.44
C ASN A 26 4.31 -13.74 1.19
N ALA A 27 3.94 -12.54 0.78
CA ALA A 27 4.87 -11.45 0.58
C ALA A 27 5.46 -10.94 1.90
N GLN A 28 6.70 -10.47 1.85
CA GLN A 28 7.34 -9.78 2.98
C GLN A 28 7.06 -8.28 3.00
N MET A 29 6.77 -7.70 1.85
CA MET A 29 6.39 -6.30 1.68
C MET A 29 5.62 -6.13 0.36
N TYR A 30 4.92 -5.03 0.25
CA TYR A 30 4.24 -4.59 -0.97
C TYR A 30 4.88 -3.31 -1.50
N VAL A 31 5.23 -3.29 -2.79
CA VAL A 31 5.83 -2.12 -3.44
C VAL A 31 4.86 -1.58 -4.48
N PHE A 32 4.49 -0.30 -4.36
CA PHE A 32 3.54 0.36 -5.26
C PHE A 32 4.14 1.64 -5.87
N PRO A 33 4.87 1.53 -7.00
CA PRO A 33 5.61 2.64 -7.59
C PRO A 33 4.78 3.46 -8.58
N SER A 34 3.47 3.54 -8.40
CA SER A 34 2.59 4.31 -9.28
C SER A 34 2.95 5.80 -9.26
N VAL A 35 2.88 6.44 -10.42
CA VAL A 35 3.18 7.87 -10.58
C VAL A 35 1.93 8.75 -10.50
N ASP A 36 0.75 8.14 -10.68
CA ASP A 36 -0.56 8.80 -10.58
C ASP A 36 -1.63 7.76 -10.24
N GLU A 37 -2.54 8.11 -9.35
CA GLU A 37 -3.60 7.23 -8.87
C GLU A 37 -4.83 8.05 -8.44
N GLY A 38 -6.02 7.50 -8.69
CA GLY A 38 -7.27 8.12 -8.25
C GLY A 38 -7.53 7.97 -6.75
N PHE A 39 -7.32 6.75 -6.20
CA PHE A 39 -7.61 6.45 -4.79
C PHE A 39 -6.56 5.56 -4.12
N GLY A 40 -5.91 4.64 -4.85
CA GLY A 40 -4.90 3.74 -4.28
C GLY A 40 -5.47 2.55 -3.52
N ILE A 41 -6.55 1.92 -4.03
CA ILE A 41 -7.15 0.71 -3.47
C ILE A 41 -6.12 -0.38 -3.15
N PRO A 42 -5.07 -0.63 -3.96
CA PRO A 42 -4.06 -1.64 -3.65
C PRO A 42 -3.32 -1.42 -2.33
N ILE A 43 -3.18 -0.18 -1.86
CA ILE A 43 -2.61 0.11 -0.53
C ILE A 43 -3.53 -0.42 0.58
N ILE A 44 -4.85 -0.20 0.43
CA ILE A 44 -5.85 -0.69 1.40
C ILE A 44 -5.89 -2.22 1.40
N GLU A 45 -5.78 -2.84 0.23
CA GLU A 45 -5.67 -4.30 0.10
C GLU A 45 -4.42 -4.81 0.82
N ALA A 46 -3.24 -4.23 0.58
CA ALA A 46 -2.01 -4.62 1.25
C ALA A 46 -2.08 -4.43 2.78
N PHE A 47 -2.73 -3.38 3.27
CA PHE A 47 -3.00 -3.21 4.70
C PHE A 47 -3.85 -4.35 5.29
N SER A 48 -4.82 -4.88 4.53
CA SER A 48 -5.66 -6.00 4.98
C SER A 48 -4.87 -7.30 5.19
N TYR A 49 -3.75 -7.44 4.50
CA TYR A 49 -2.80 -8.55 4.68
C TYR A 49 -1.66 -8.24 5.67
N CYS A 50 -1.73 -7.09 6.35
CA CYS A 50 -0.70 -6.64 7.28
C CYS A 50 0.68 -6.51 6.65
N LEU A 51 0.77 -6.19 5.36
CA LEU A 51 2.04 -6.00 4.69
C LEU A 51 2.64 -4.61 4.99
N PRO A 52 3.94 -4.52 5.24
CA PRO A 52 4.64 -3.26 5.15
C PRO A 52 4.65 -2.78 3.69
N ILE A 53 4.39 -1.49 3.48
CA ILE A 53 4.20 -0.91 2.15
C ILE A 53 5.29 0.10 1.86
N ILE A 54 5.81 0.05 0.64
CA ILE A 54 6.64 1.10 0.04
C ILE A 54 5.86 1.67 -1.13
N CYS A 55 5.61 2.98 -1.16
CA CYS A 55 4.92 3.61 -2.26
C CYS A 55 5.52 4.97 -2.62
N SER A 56 5.17 5.47 -3.81
CA SER A 56 5.58 6.79 -4.26
C SER A 56 5.03 7.88 -3.35
N ASP A 57 5.72 9.01 -3.24
CA ASP A 57 5.36 10.15 -2.40
C ASP A 57 4.29 11.06 -3.02
N ILE A 58 3.34 10.49 -3.77
CA ILE A 58 2.24 11.23 -4.39
C ILE A 58 1.16 11.62 -3.37
N PRO A 59 0.41 12.71 -3.59
CA PRO A 59 -0.56 13.24 -2.62
C PRO A 59 -1.58 12.22 -2.15
N VAL A 60 -2.18 11.45 -3.07
CA VAL A 60 -3.21 10.44 -2.74
C VAL A 60 -2.66 9.35 -1.81
N PHE A 61 -1.40 8.93 -1.99
CA PHE A 61 -0.80 7.92 -1.12
C PHE A 61 -0.45 8.46 0.26
N LYS A 62 -0.08 9.76 0.34
CA LYS A 62 0.12 10.43 1.63
C LYS A 62 -1.18 10.56 2.42
N GLU A 63 -2.30 10.79 1.75
CA GLU A 63 -3.63 10.85 2.36
C GLU A 63 -4.05 9.47 2.91
N ILE A 64 -3.85 8.40 2.15
CA ILE A 64 -4.24 7.05 2.54
C ILE A 64 -3.26 6.44 3.53
N GLY A 65 -1.97 6.51 3.24
CA GLY A 65 -0.91 5.84 4.00
C GLY A 65 -0.51 6.58 5.25
N ASN A 66 -0.56 7.91 5.24
CA ASN A 66 -0.08 8.77 6.32
C ASN A 66 1.32 8.33 6.79
N ASP A 67 1.53 8.01 8.07
CA ASP A 67 2.77 7.48 8.65
C ASP A 67 2.86 5.93 8.66
N SER A 68 1.92 5.27 8.00
CA SER A 68 1.81 3.80 7.99
C SER A 68 2.52 3.13 6.82
N VAL A 69 3.15 3.91 5.95
CA VAL A 69 3.88 3.41 4.77
C VAL A 69 5.25 4.10 4.64
N SER A 70 6.18 3.42 3.96
CA SER A 70 7.48 3.99 3.62
C SER A 70 7.39 4.67 2.25
N TYR A 71 7.65 5.97 2.20
CA TYR A 71 7.61 6.73 0.95
C TYR A 71 8.97 6.80 0.28
N PHE A 72 8.98 6.71 -1.04
CA PHE A 72 10.13 7.04 -1.87
C PHE A 72 9.77 8.14 -2.87
N LYS A 73 10.76 8.88 -3.34
CA LYS A 73 10.56 9.96 -4.30
C LYS A 73 10.06 9.41 -5.64
N LYS A 74 8.91 9.92 -6.09
CA LYS A 74 8.27 9.52 -7.35
C LYS A 74 9.26 9.55 -8.53
N GLY A 75 9.35 8.42 -9.25
CA GLY A 75 10.24 8.29 -10.42
C GLY A 75 11.72 8.08 -10.10
N ASP A 76 12.10 7.99 -8.83
CA ASP A 76 13.48 7.83 -8.39
C ASP A 76 13.75 6.37 -7.96
N SER A 77 14.37 5.60 -8.86
CA SER A 77 14.70 4.19 -8.62
C SER A 77 15.74 3.99 -7.52
N ILE A 78 16.63 4.96 -7.30
CA ILE A 78 17.65 4.91 -6.24
C ILE A 78 16.95 5.04 -4.89
N SER A 79 16.07 6.05 -4.75
CA SER A 79 15.25 6.23 -3.55
C SER A 79 14.39 4.99 -3.25
N LEU A 80 13.79 4.36 -4.26
CA LEU A 80 13.06 3.11 -4.09
C LEU A 80 13.95 1.98 -3.59
N SER A 81 15.11 1.78 -4.21
CA SER A 81 16.08 0.75 -3.82
C SER A 81 16.50 0.90 -2.36
N GLU A 82 16.79 2.11 -1.89
CA GLU A 82 17.15 2.40 -0.50
C GLU A 82 16.03 2.02 0.48
N LYS A 83 14.76 2.31 0.12
CA LYS A 83 13.61 1.93 0.95
C LYS A 83 13.40 0.42 1.03
N ILE A 84 13.57 -0.28 -0.10
CA ILE A 84 13.52 -1.75 -0.14
C ILE A 84 14.61 -2.34 0.75
N GLN A 85 15.86 -1.90 0.59
CA GLN A 85 17.01 -2.33 1.41
C GLN A 85 16.75 -2.11 2.90
N THR A 86 16.24 -0.94 3.26
CA THR A 86 15.91 -0.59 4.65
C THR A 86 14.92 -1.58 5.26
N LEU A 87 13.84 -1.92 4.53
CA LEU A 87 12.83 -2.87 5.02
C LEU A 87 13.33 -4.32 5.00
N ILE A 88 14.15 -4.72 4.03
CA ILE A 88 14.75 -6.07 4.01
C ILE A 88 15.61 -6.27 5.26
N ASN A 89 16.43 -5.28 5.61
CA ASN A 89 17.41 -5.38 6.68
C ASN A 89 16.82 -5.22 8.09
N SER A 90 15.56 -4.82 8.23
CA SER A 90 14.94 -4.59 9.54
C SER A 90 13.57 -5.26 9.68
N GLU A 91 13.55 -6.42 10.33
CA GLU A 91 12.30 -7.10 10.68
C GLU A 91 11.43 -6.26 11.62
N ASP A 92 12.04 -5.57 12.58
CA ASP A 92 11.33 -4.72 13.53
C ASP A 92 10.61 -3.58 12.82
N LEU A 93 11.25 -2.95 11.84
CA LEU A 93 10.63 -1.91 11.04
C LEU A 93 9.48 -2.45 10.19
N ARG A 94 9.62 -3.65 9.60
CA ARG A 94 8.51 -4.30 8.89
C ARG A 94 7.33 -4.55 9.82
N LYS A 95 7.56 -5.04 11.04
CA LYS A 95 6.51 -5.25 12.06
C LYS A 95 5.84 -3.94 12.47
N GLU A 96 6.61 -2.87 12.62
CA GLU A 96 6.09 -1.54 12.94
C GLU A 96 5.13 -1.05 11.85
N PHE A 97 5.55 -1.06 10.58
CA PHE A 97 4.70 -0.66 9.45
C PHE A 97 3.47 -1.55 9.30
N SER A 98 3.59 -2.86 9.48
CA SER A 98 2.45 -3.80 9.47
C SER A 98 1.41 -3.42 10.54
N LYS A 99 1.84 -3.11 11.75
CA LYS A 99 0.97 -2.69 12.85
C LYS A 99 0.29 -1.35 12.56
N LYS A 100 1.05 -0.37 12.07
CA LYS A 100 0.51 0.94 11.67
C LYS A 100 -0.50 0.80 10.52
N GLY A 101 -0.19 0.01 9.49
CA GLY A 101 -1.08 -0.26 8.37
C GLY A 101 -2.40 -0.89 8.79
N LYS A 102 -2.36 -1.87 9.71
CA LYS A 102 -3.57 -2.47 10.30
C LYS A 102 -4.43 -1.44 11.04
N SER A 103 -3.80 -0.53 11.77
CA SER A 103 -4.51 0.57 12.46
C SER A 103 -5.12 1.55 11.45
N GLN A 104 -4.38 1.89 10.40
CA GLN A 104 -4.82 2.80 9.34
C GLN A 104 -6.02 2.23 8.57
N LEU A 105 -6.05 0.92 8.31
CA LEU A 105 -7.15 0.22 7.65
C LEU A 105 -8.50 0.48 8.32
N ASN A 106 -8.54 0.61 9.64
CA ASN A 106 -9.78 0.88 10.39
C ASN A 106 -10.44 2.21 10.00
N LYS A 107 -9.69 3.15 9.42
CA LYS A 107 -10.24 4.43 8.93
C LYS A 107 -11.05 4.26 7.65
N PHE A 108 -10.79 3.19 6.89
CA PHE A 108 -11.43 2.88 5.61
C PHE A 108 -12.53 1.82 5.74
N SER A 109 -13.02 1.54 6.95
CA SER A 109 -14.10 0.56 7.13
C SER A 109 -15.39 1.02 6.45
N ARG A 110 -16.13 0.06 5.86
CA ARG A 110 -17.44 0.32 5.22
C ARG A 110 -18.38 1.11 6.14
N LYS A 111 -18.38 0.80 7.45
CA LYS A 111 -19.21 1.49 8.45
C LYS A 111 -18.88 2.97 8.56
N LYS A 112 -17.59 3.33 8.52
CA LYS A 112 -17.15 4.75 8.58
C LYS A 112 -17.46 5.49 7.29
N PHE A 113 -17.33 4.80 6.14
CA PHE A 113 -17.68 5.37 4.84
C PHE A 113 -19.18 5.68 4.76
N ILE A 114 -20.04 4.73 5.15
CA ILE A 114 -21.49 4.92 5.17
C ILE A 114 -21.87 6.07 6.11
N LYS A 115 -21.31 6.09 7.32
CA LYS A 115 -21.57 7.17 8.29
C LYS A 115 -21.16 8.54 7.74
N GLY A 116 -19.98 8.67 7.14
CA GLY A 116 -19.54 9.93 6.54
C GLY A 116 -20.44 10.38 5.39
N PHE A 117 -21.00 9.46 4.63
CA PHE A 117 -21.94 9.75 3.55
C PHE A 117 -23.31 10.17 4.11
N GLU A 118 -23.81 9.51 5.16
CA GLU A 118 -25.03 9.89 5.87
C GLU A 118 -24.90 11.32 6.45
N ASP A 119 -23.79 11.61 7.12
CA ASP A 119 -23.53 12.94 7.70
C ASP A 119 -23.49 14.03 6.61
N LEU A 120 -22.95 13.73 5.42
CA LEU A 120 -22.93 14.63 4.27
C LEU A 120 -24.35 14.92 3.76
N ILE A 121 -25.21 13.91 3.65
CA ILE A 121 -26.59 14.04 3.18
C ILE A 121 -27.44 14.82 4.18
N ILE A 122 -27.30 14.53 5.48
CA ILE A 122 -28.01 15.24 6.54
C ILE A 122 -27.63 16.71 6.53
N GLY A 123 -26.34 17.02 6.50
CA GLY A 123 -25.83 18.39 6.42
C GLY A 123 -26.24 19.15 5.14
N TRP A 124 -26.58 18.44 4.05
CA TRP A 124 -27.15 19.03 2.84
C TRP A 124 -28.61 19.45 3.02
N ASN A 125 -29.41 18.66 3.74
CA ASN A 125 -30.82 18.90 3.96
C ASN A 125 -31.09 20.04 4.99
N GLU A 126 -30.10 20.41 5.79
CA GLU A 126 -30.18 21.48 6.79
C GLU A 126 -29.80 22.86 6.22
N LYS A 127 -29.36 22.95 4.96
CA LYS A 127 -29.04 24.21 4.25
C LYS A 127 -30.19 24.63 3.35
#